data_9b5d917d62b01b61eeb16e648da322fc
#
_entry.id   9b5d917d62b01b61eeb16e648da322fc
#
_cell.length_a   1.000
_cell.length_b   1.000
_cell.length_c   1.000
_cell.angle_alpha   90.00
_cell.angle_beta   90.00
_cell.angle_gamma   90.00
#
_symmetry.space_group_name_H-M   'P 1'
#
loop_
_entity.id
_entity.type
_entity.pdbx_description
1 polymer ?
#
loop_
_entity_poly.entity_id
_entity_poly.type
_entity_poly.pdbx_seq_one_letter_code
_entity_poly.pdbx_strand_id
1 'polypeptide(L)'
;MTSARLLELDDLTPAEFTALLDTATAWKADPSSIPQLLAGKGAALIFEKPSSRTRASTEMAVVGLGGHPIYIRGEEIGLGVRETAPDVARTYASFCAVIAARVFDHSTLEEMAAAAPVPVVNLLSDQAHPLQAVADFLTLRELCGTLEGRRLVYVGDGNNVAASLAFGAALTGVELTVASPQGYELDETIVRQARNLGGVVELTSDPHEAARGADAVYTDVWTSMGQEEETALRKVAFEGYTVDEDLMATAGEQAWFLHCLPAHRGEEVSARVIDGPRSAVWRQAANRMDAARAVLAHVLTLGGV
;
A
#
# COMPACT_ATOMS: atom_id res chain seq x y z
N MET A 1 -9.85 -7.38 -25.05
CA MET A 1 -10.32 -7.11 -23.68
C MET A 1 -9.10 -6.79 -22.86
N THR A 2 -9.04 -5.62 -22.24
CA THR A 2 -7.97 -5.31 -21.29
C THR A 2 -8.09 -6.28 -20.12
N SER A 3 -6.99 -6.96 -19.79
CA SER A 3 -6.91 -7.83 -18.61
C SER A 3 -7.24 -7.03 -17.33
N ALA A 4 -7.88 -7.66 -16.36
CA ALA A 4 -8.11 -7.04 -15.05
C ALA A 4 -6.77 -6.66 -14.41
N ARG A 5 -6.72 -5.50 -13.75
CA ARG A 5 -5.49 -5.02 -13.11
C ARG A 5 -5.81 -4.26 -11.82
N LEU A 6 -4.82 -4.18 -10.94
CA LEU A 6 -4.78 -3.22 -9.86
C LEU A 6 -3.34 -2.68 -9.76
N LEU A 7 -3.09 -1.54 -10.38
CA LEU A 7 -1.78 -0.89 -10.37
C LEU A 7 -1.72 0.23 -9.33
N GLU A 8 -2.84 0.96 -9.15
CA GLU A 8 -3.08 1.88 -8.06
C GLU A 8 -4.56 1.83 -7.65
N LEU A 9 -4.94 2.46 -6.54
CA LEU A 9 -6.31 2.45 -6.03
C LEU A 9 -7.30 3.22 -6.90
N ASP A 10 -6.83 4.15 -7.74
CA ASP A 10 -7.67 4.84 -8.73
C ASP A 10 -8.13 3.94 -9.89
N ASP A 11 -7.60 2.74 -10.00
CA ASP A 11 -8.18 1.66 -10.83
C ASP A 11 -9.53 1.15 -10.28
N LEU A 12 -9.92 1.53 -9.05
CA LEU A 12 -11.14 1.09 -8.36
C LEU A 12 -12.17 2.22 -8.23
N THR A 13 -13.43 1.85 -8.24
CA THR A 13 -14.52 2.72 -7.77
C THR A 13 -14.67 2.66 -6.25
N PRO A 14 -15.30 3.66 -5.59
CA PRO A 14 -15.60 3.61 -4.16
C PRO A 14 -16.36 2.35 -3.72
N ALA A 15 -17.29 1.88 -4.56
CA ALA A 15 -18.07 0.66 -4.29
C ALA A 15 -17.18 -0.60 -4.33
N GLU A 16 -16.27 -0.70 -5.30
CA GLU A 16 -15.33 -1.83 -5.41
C GLU A 16 -14.34 -1.83 -4.24
N PHE A 17 -13.81 -0.66 -3.86
CA PHE A 17 -12.91 -0.57 -2.72
C PHE A 17 -13.60 -0.95 -1.41
N THR A 18 -14.85 -0.50 -1.19
CA THR A 18 -15.67 -0.91 -0.04
C THR A 18 -15.89 -2.42 -0.04
N ALA A 19 -16.30 -3.01 -1.16
CA ALA A 19 -16.50 -4.45 -1.29
C ALA A 19 -15.21 -5.25 -1.03
N LEU A 20 -14.05 -4.71 -1.41
CA LEU A 20 -12.74 -5.30 -1.16
C LEU A 20 -12.44 -5.35 0.35
N LEU A 21 -12.67 -4.24 1.06
CA LEU A 21 -12.52 -4.17 2.51
C LEU A 21 -13.53 -5.08 3.22
N ASP A 22 -14.77 -5.19 2.75
CA ASP A 22 -15.80 -6.08 3.30
C ASP A 22 -15.39 -7.55 3.14
N THR A 23 -14.89 -7.92 1.98
CA THR A 23 -14.37 -9.25 1.69
C THR A 23 -13.22 -9.61 2.62
N ALA A 24 -12.23 -8.71 2.77
CA ALA A 24 -11.11 -8.92 3.68
C ALA A 24 -11.57 -9.12 5.14
N THR A 25 -12.55 -8.31 5.58
CA THR A 25 -13.12 -8.41 6.92
C THR A 25 -13.87 -9.74 7.13
N ALA A 26 -14.70 -10.14 6.19
CA ALA A 26 -15.47 -11.38 6.25
C ALA A 26 -14.56 -12.61 6.31
N TRP A 27 -13.54 -12.66 5.45
CA TRP A 27 -12.59 -13.78 5.42
C TRP A 27 -11.64 -13.84 6.61
N LYS A 28 -11.33 -12.69 7.19
CA LYS A 28 -10.60 -12.63 8.46
C LYS A 28 -11.44 -13.18 9.62
N ALA A 29 -12.75 -12.93 9.61
CA ALA A 29 -13.68 -13.44 10.63
C ALA A 29 -13.97 -14.94 10.45
N ASP A 30 -14.13 -15.40 9.21
CA ASP A 30 -14.35 -16.81 8.87
C ASP A 30 -13.42 -17.27 7.73
N PRO A 31 -12.21 -17.76 8.06
CA PRO A 31 -11.28 -18.27 7.06
C PRO A 31 -11.79 -19.48 6.26
N SER A 32 -12.79 -20.19 6.75
CA SER A 32 -13.37 -21.34 6.05
C SER A 32 -14.24 -20.94 4.85
N SER A 33 -14.69 -19.69 4.80
CA SER A 33 -15.48 -19.14 3.71
C SER A 33 -14.64 -18.69 2.50
N ILE A 34 -13.30 -18.74 2.59
CA ILE A 34 -12.40 -18.29 1.53
C ILE A 34 -12.52 -19.22 0.31
N PRO A 35 -12.90 -18.70 -0.88
CA PRO A 35 -13.03 -19.50 -2.09
C PRO A 35 -11.65 -19.93 -2.62
N GLN A 36 -11.57 -21.13 -3.17
CA GLN A 36 -10.33 -21.69 -3.69
C GLN A 36 -10.12 -21.28 -5.17
N LEU A 37 -10.11 -19.97 -5.45
CA LEU A 37 -10.06 -19.40 -6.81
C LEU A 37 -8.81 -19.81 -7.61
N LEU A 38 -7.71 -20.09 -6.89
CA LEU A 38 -6.44 -20.51 -7.48
C LEU A 38 -6.19 -22.01 -7.35
N ALA A 39 -7.20 -22.83 -7.07
CA ALA A 39 -7.02 -24.29 -6.96
C ALA A 39 -6.38 -24.88 -8.21
N GLY A 40 -5.19 -25.50 -8.05
CA GLY A 40 -4.41 -26.08 -9.16
C GLY A 40 -3.72 -25.07 -10.07
N LYS A 41 -3.69 -23.77 -9.71
CA LYS A 41 -3.10 -22.69 -10.52
C LYS A 41 -1.89 -22.07 -9.81
N GLY A 42 -0.97 -21.50 -10.63
CA GLY A 42 0.16 -20.71 -10.15
C GLY A 42 -0.17 -19.22 -10.07
N ALA A 43 0.54 -18.51 -9.20
CA ALA A 43 0.63 -17.06 -9.16
C ALA A 43 2.10 -16.65 -9.26
N ALA A 44 2.48 -15.84 -10.25
CA ALA A 44 3.82 -15.32 -10.40
C ALA A 44 4.01 -14.11 -9.49
N LEU A 45 4.99 -14.19 -8.59
CA LEU A 45 5.36 -13.12 -7.66
C LEU A 45 6.76 -12.62 -8.03
N ILE A 46 6.82 -11.55 -8.83
CA ILE A 46 8.06 -11.00 -9.41
C ILE A 46 8.56 -9.87 -8.53
N PHE A 47 9.83 -9.91 -8.13
CA PHE A 47 10.44 -8.94 -7.22
C PHE A 47 11.77 -8.41 -7.77
N GLU A 48 11.81 -7.17 -8.24
CA GLU A 48 13.06 -6.45 -8.51
C GLU A 48 13.72 -5.96 -7.20
N LYS A 49 12.89 -5.59 -6.20
CA LYS A 49 13.37 -5.21 -4.87
C LYS A 49 12.97 -6.25 -3.83
N PRO A 50 13.88 -6.73 -2.99
CA PRO A 50 13.55 -7.69 -1.93
C PRO A 50 12.58 -7.06 -0.92
N SER A 51 11.62 -7.86 -0.44
CA SER A 51 10.72 -7.47 0.64
C SER A 51 10.17 -8.70 1.34
N SER A 52 10.62 -8.93 2.57
CA SER A 52 10.16 -10.08 3.36
C SER A 52 8.67 -10.02 3.69
N ARG A 53 8.17 -8.84 4.09
CA ARG A 53 6.75 -8.65 4.46
C ARG A 53 5.81 -8.81 3.26
N THR A 54 6.08 -8.11 2.15
CA THR A 54 5.27 -8.22 0.93
C THR A 54 5.28 -9.65 0.40
N ARG A 55 6.46 -10.28 0.35
CA ARG A 55 6.61 -11.66 -0.09
C ARG A 55 5.75 -12.60 0.77
N ALA A 56 6.00 -12.63 2.08
CA ALA A 56 5.32 -13.56 2.98
C ALA A 56 3.80 -13.37 2.99
N SER A 57 3.31 -12.12 3.05
CA SER A 57 1.88 -11.84 3.05
C SER A 57 1.20 -12.25 1.74
N THR A 58 1.85 -12.01 0.58
CA THR A 58 1.29 -12.35 -0.72
C THR A 58 1.38 -13.87 -1.00
N GLU A 59 2.49 -14.52 -0.64
CA GLU A 59 2.59 -15.99 -0.72
C GLU A 59 1.47 -16.66 0.07
N MET A 60 1.25 -16.23 1.32
CA MET A 60 0.17 -16.78 2.16
C MET A 60 -1.23 -16.41 1.66
N ALA A 61 -1.39 -15.26 1.02
CA ALA A 61 -2.65 -14.90 0.36
C ALA A 61 -2.97 -15.84 -0.80
N VAL A 62 -1.99 -16.16 -1.65
CA VAL A 62 -2.11 -17.13 -2.76
C VAL A 62 -2.43 -18.53 -2.24
N VAL A 63 -1.73 -18.99 -1.19
CA VAL A 63 -1.99 -20.28 -0.55
C VAL A 63 -3.41 -20.32 0.02
N GLY A 64 -3.88 -19.25 0.65
CA GLY A 64 -5.24 -19.14 1.17
C GLY A 64 -6.32 -19.24 0.08
N LEU A 65 -6.03 -18.85 -1.16
CA LEU A 65 -6.89 -19.02 -2.33
C LEU A 65 -6.71 -20.39 -3.04
N GLY A 66 -5.93 -21.31 -2.48
CA GLY A 66 -5.68 -22.65 -3.02
C GLY A 66 -4.61 -22.71 -4.11
N GLY A 67 -3.87 -21.62 -4.32
CA GLY A 67 -2.87 -21.51 -5.38
C GLY A 67 -1.46 -21.87 -4.93
N HIS A 68 -0.55 -21.92 -5.91
CA HIS A 68 0.88 -22.09 -5.69
C HIS A 68 1.62 -20.78 -6.01
N PRO A 69 2.22 -20.09 -5.01
CA PRO A 69 3.01 -18.90 -5.28
C PRO A 69 4.36 -19.28 -5.88
N ILE A 70 4.74 -18.62 -6.96
CA ILE A 70 6.04 -18.78 -7.61
C ILE A 70 6.81 -17.49 -7.40
N TYR A 71 7.75 -17.51 -6.46
CA TYR A 71 8.61 -16.37 -6.19
C TYR A 71 9.74 -16.28 -7.22
N ILE A 72 9.85 -15.13 -7.86
CA ILE A 72 10.78 -14.87 -8.96
C ILE A 72 11.56 -13.60 -8.63
N ARG A 73 12.88 -13.69 -8.60
CA ARG A 73 13.74 -12.51 -8.42
C ARG A 73 13.95 -11.82 -9.76
N GLY A 74 13.91 -10.49 -9.78
CA GLY A 74 14.16 -9.70 -10.99
C GLY A 74 15.51 -10.04 -11.65
N GLU A 75 16.54 -10.34 -10.84
CA GLU A 75 17.87 -10.76 -11.30
C GLU A 75 17.83 -12.06 -12.12
N GLU A 76 16.95 -13.01 -11.80
CA GLU A 76 16.82 -14.28 -12.53
C GLU A 76 16.29 -14.07 -13.93
N ILE A 77 15.38 -13.11 -14.09
CA ILE A 77 14.77 -12.74 -15.37
C ILE A 77 15.68 -11.77 -16.13
N GLY A 78 16.32 -10.83 -15.42
CA GLY A 78 17.02 -9.68 -16.00
C GLY A 78 16.03 -8.70 -16.63
N LEU A 79 14.94 -8.41 -15.89
CA LEU A 79 13.85 -7.55 -16.30
C LEU A 79 14.37 -6.18 -16.77
N GLY A 80 13.93 -5.74 -17.95
CA GLY A 80 14.38 -4.47 -18.56
C GLY A 80 15.79 -4.51 -19.16
N VAL A 81 16.59 -5.58 -18.92
CA VAL A 81 17.96 -5.75 -19.43
C VAL A 81 18.05 -6.94 -20.38
N ARG A 82 17.65 -8.12 -19.94
CA ARG A 82 17.68 -9.35 -20.74
C ARG A 82 16.33 -9.67 -21.38
N GLU A 83 15.24 -9.43 -20.66
CA GLU A 83 13.88 -9.65 -21.11
C GLU A 83 13.03 -8.39 -20.94
N THR A 84 12.17 -8.09 -21.89
CA THR A 84 11.24 -6.96 -21.79
C THR A 84 10.09 -7.29 -20.85
N ALA A 85 9.50 -6.27 -20.21
CA ALA A 85 8.34 -6.46 -19.33
C ALA A 85 7.15 -7.15 -20.04
N PRO A 86 6.80 -6.83 -21.30
CA PRO A 86 5.80 -7.54 -22.06
C PRO A 86 6.10 -9.03 -22.30
N ASP A 87 7.35 -9.40 -22.56
CA ASP A 87 7.70 -10.79 -22.81
C ASP A 87 7.68 -11.63 -21.54
N VAL A 88 8.16 -11.06 -20.44
CA VAL A 88 8.03 -11.64 -19.10
C VAL A 88 6.56 -11.86 -18.76
N ALA A 89 5.72 -10.85 -18.96
CA ALA A 89 4.28 -10.96 -18.68
C ALA A 89 3.60 -12.07 -19.50
N ARG A 90 3.85 -12.15 -20.80
CA ARG A 90 3.30 -13.22 -21.65
C ARG A 90 3.81 -14.60 -21.26
N THR A 91 5.09 -14.72 -20.93
CA THR A 91 5.71 -15.98 -20.50
C THR A 91 5.05 -16.49 -19.23
N TYR A 92 4.99 -15.67 -18.17
CA TYR A 92 4.39 -16.13 -16.90
C TYR A 92 2.88 -16.29 -16.97
N ALA A 93 2.19 -15.55 -17.81
CA ALA A 93 0.76 -15.75 -18.07
C ALA A 93 0.44 -17.13 -18.70
N SER A 94 1.42 -17.80 -19.33
CA SER A 94 1.24 -19.17 -19.84
C SER A 94 1.27 -20.25 -18.75
N PHE A 95 1.78 -19.92 -17.54
CA PHE A 95 1.93 -20.85 -16.41
C PHE A 95 1.05 -20.46 -15.22
N CYS A 96 0.73 -19.17 -15.08
CA CYS A 96 0.11 -18.59 -13.91
C CYS A 96 -1.22 -17.93 -14.24
N ALA A 97 -2.14 -17.92 -13.28
CA ALA A 97 -3.44 -17.27 -13.39
C ALA A 97 -3.42 -15.79 -13.04
N VAL A 98 -2.35 -15.31 -12.41
CA VAL A 98 -2.15 -13.92 -12.02
C VAL A 98 -0.65 -13.61 -11.94
N ILE A 99 -0.28 -12.38 -12.25
CA ILE A 99 1.06 -11.83 -12.07
C ILE A 99 0.96 -10.71 -11.01
N ALA A 100 1.78 -10.78 -9.97
CA ALA A 100 1.93 -9.73 -9.00
C ALA A 100 3.40 -9.31 -8.95
N ALA A 101 3.70 -8.02 -9.18
CA ALA A 101 5.07 -7.58 -9.31
C ALA A 101 5.41 -6.39 -8.39
N ARG A 102 6.60 -6.44 -7.80
CA ARG A 102 7.24 -5.35 -7.09
C ARG A 102 8.42 -4.88 -7.91
N VAL A 103 8.32 -3.68 -8.45
CA VAL A 103 9.25 -3.13 -9.44
C VAL A 103 9.87 -1.81 -8.96
N PHE A 104 10.89 -1.34 -9.68
CA PHE A 104 11.42 0.01 -9.49
C PHE A 104 10.50 1.04 -10.14
N ASP A 105 10.27 0.92 -11.43
CA ASP A 105 9.56 1.88 -12.27
C ASP A 105 8.11 1.42 -12.47
N HIS A 106 7.14 2.29 -12.22
CA HIS A 106 5.72 2.01 -12.40
C HIS A 106 5.36 1.65 -13.83
N SER A 107 6.04 2.25 -14.81
CA SER A 107 5.82 1.97 -16.24
C SER A 107 6.04 0.49 -16.60
N THR A 108 6.93 -0.20 -15.88
CA THR A 108 7.14 -1.65 -16.03
C THR A 108 5.84 -2.44 -15.77
N LEU A 109 5.06 -2.03 -14.76
CA LEU A 109 3.76 -2.65 -14.46
C LEU A 109 2.72 -2.33 -15.51
N GLU A 110 2.71 -1.09 -16.03
CA GLU A 110 1.81 -0.69 -17.11
C GLU A 110 2.06 -1.52 -18.38
N GLU A 111 3.33 -1.71 -18.75
CA GLU A 111 3.74 -2.56 -19.87
C GLU A 111 3.34 -4.03 -19.65
N MET A 112 3.56 -4.57 -18.44
CA MET A 112 3.12 -5.92 -18.09
C MET A 112 1.59 -6.06 -18.22
N ALA A 113 0.83 -5.12 -17.66
CA ALA A 113 -0.63 -5.14 -17.67
C ALA A 113 -1.20 -5.00 -19.08
N ALA A 114 -0.55 -4.22 -19.95
CA ALA A 114 -0.95 -4.08 -21.35
C ALA A 114 -0.71 -5.36 -22.16
N ALA A 115 0.27 -6.18 -21.79
CA ALA A 115 0.69 -7.36 -22.53
C ALA A 115 0.12 -8.68 -22.00
N ALA A 116 -0.18 -8.75 -20.69
CA ALA A 116 -0.63 -9.99 -20.04
C ALA A 116 -2.08 -10.31 -20.35
N PRO A 117 -2.40 -11.58 -20.73
CA PRO A 117 -3.79 -12.06 -20.81
C PRO A 117 -4.39 -12.46 -19.46
N VAL A 118 -3.62 -12.35 -18.37
CA VAL A 118 -4.03 -12.63 -17.00
C VAL A 118 -3.95 -11.34 -16.16
N PRO A 119 -4.64 -11.26 -15.01
CA PRO A 119 -4.57 -10.08 -14.13
C PRO A 119 -3.14 -9.72 -13.69
N VAL A 120 -2.88 -8.42 -13.57
CA VAL A 120 -1.62 -7.86 -13.06
C VAL A 120 -1.89 -7.01 -11.83
N VAL A 121 -1.12 -7.25 -10.76
CA VAL A 121 -1.25 -6.57 -9.47
C VAL A 121 0.07 -5.91 -9.08
N ASN A 122 0.01 -4.63 -8.71
CA ASN A 122 1.15 -3.90 -8.16
C ASN A 122 1.37 -4.26 -6.69
N LEU A 123 2.51 -4.88 -6.38
CA LEU A 123 2.95 -5.13 -5.01
C LEU A 123 3.68 -3.93 -4.39
N LEU A 124 4.31 -3.13 -5.19
CA LEU A 124 4.92 -1.82 -4.96
C LEU A 124 5.64 -1.36 -6.23
N SER A 125 5.57 -0.08 -6.51
CA SER A 125 6.43 0.65 -7.48
C SER A 125 6.93 1.95 -6.83
N ASP A 126 7.71 2.75 -7.58
CA ASP A 126 8.10 4.10 -7.16
C ASP A 126 6.91 5.04 -6.93
N GLN A 127 5.81 4.86 -7.67
CA GLN A 127 4.63 5.74 -7.61
C GLN A 127 3.53 5.26 -6.68
N ALA A 128 3.45 3.93 -6.38
CA ALA A 128 2.27 3.36 -5.73
C ALA A 128 2.58 2.17 -4.82
N HIS A 129 1.80 2.04 -3.73
CA HIS A 129 1.79 0.86 -2.86
C HIS A 129 0.35 0.43 -2.50
N PRO A 130 -0.49 0.07 -3.50
CA PRO A 130 -1.93 -0.13 -3.31
C PRO A 130 -2.27 -1.21 -2.29
N LEU A 131 -1.55 -2.34 -2.26
CA LEU A 131 -1.82 -3.40 -1.29
C LEU A 131 -1.55 -2.98 0.16
N GLN A 132 -0.59 -2.08 0.37
CA GLN A 132 -0.36 -1.49 1.69
C GLN A 132 -1.54 -0.61 2.06
N ALA A 133 -1.96 0.30 1.18
CA ALA A 133 -3.08 1.19 1.46
C ALA A 133 -4.38 0.42 1.73
N VAL A 134 -4.67 -0.68 1.01
CA VAL A 134 -5.82 -1.55 1.35
C VAL A 134 -5.72 -2.07 2.78
N ALA A 135 -4.53 -2.51 3.22
CA ALA A 135 -4.33 -2.96 4.61
C ALA A 135 -4.46 -1.83 5.62
N ASP A 136 -4.07 -0.62 5.25
CA ASP A 136 -4.16 0.58 6.09
C ASP A 136 -5.62 0.98 6.32
N PHE A 137 -6.40 1.07 5.26
CA PHE A 137 -7.83 1.38 5.35
C PHE A 137 -8.64 0.26 6.02
N LEU A 138 -8.27 -1.01 5.83
CA LEU A 138 -8.83 -2.13 6.59
C LEU A 138 -8.55 -1.95 8.07
N THR A 139 -7.32 -1.60 8.44
CA THR A 139 -6.91 -1.38 9.83
C THR A 139 -7.62 -0.18 10.44
N LEU A 140 -7.68 0.93 9.72
CA LEU A 140 -8.36 2.15 10.17
C LEU A 140 -9.85 1.88 10.41
N ARG A 141 -10.51 1.13 9.52
CA ARG A 141 -11.90 0.72 9.67
C ARG A 141 -12.12 -0.18 10.90
N GLU A 142 -11.23 -1.11 11.17
CA GLU A 142 -11.28 -1.96 12.38
C GLU A 142 -11.12 -1.16 13.67
N LEU A 143 -10.37 -0.08 13.63
CA LEU A 143 -10.09 0.77 14.79
C LEU A 143 -11.19 1.80 15.05
N CYS A 144 -11.75 2.38 13.98
CA CYS A 144 -12.68 3.52 14.04
C CYS A 144 -14.14 3.15 13.74
N GLY A 145 -14.41 1.94 13.23
CA GLY A 145 -15.73 1.47 12.82
C GLY A 145 -16.17 1.97 11.45
N THR A 146 -16.19 3.27 11.23
CA THR A 146 -16.47 3.91 9.93
C THR A 146 -15.24 4.64 9.41
N LEU A 147 -15.12 4.78 8.09
CA LEU A 147 -14.05 5.54 7.44
C LEU A 147 -14.49 6.96 7.07
N GLU A 148 -15.72 7.14 6.63
CA GLU A 148 -16.24 8.44 6.20
C GLU A 148 -16.11 9.50 7.30
N GLY A 149 -15.52 10.63 6.97
CA GLY A 149 -15.27 11.75 7.88
C GLY A 149 -14.15 11.51 8.90
N ARG A 150 -13.42 10.39 8.82
CA ARG A 150 -12.22 10.19 9.66
C ARG A 150 -11.05 11.00 9.16
N ARG A 151 -10.27 11.49 10.08
CA ARG A 151 -9.10 12.33 9.81
C ARG A 151 -7.82 11.51 9.95
N LEU A 152 -7.17 11.27 8.83
CA LEU A 152 -5.85 10.62 8.74
C LEU A 152 -4.79 11.67 8.45
N VAL A 153 -3.74 11.69 9.25
CA VAL A 153 -2.59 12.55 9.03
C VAL A 153 -1.38 11.70 8.66
N TYR A 154 -0.76 12.00 7.54
CA TYR A 154 0.51 11.43 7.14
C TYR A 154 1.62 12.44 7.40
N VAL A 155 2.66 12.05 8.15
CA VAL A 155 3.81 12.89 8.49
C VAL A 155 5.05 12.27 7.89
N GLY A 156 5.68 12.95 6.94
CA GLY A 156 6.88 12.42 6.31
C GLY A 156 7.05 12.79 4.84
N ASP A 157 7.77 11.95 4.09
CA ASP A 157 8.02 12.09 2.66
C ASP A 157 6.74 11.83 1.85
N GLY A 158 6.40 12.72 0.92
CA GLY A 158 5.27 12.56 -0.01
C GLY A 158 5.51 11.46 -1.04
N ASN A 159 5.79 10.26 -0.57
CA ASN A 159 6.20 9.09 -1.34
C ASN A 159 5.01 8.29 -1.91
N ASN A 160 5.29 7.12 -2.47
CA ASN A 160 4.31 6.18 -3.01
C ASN A 160 3.27 5.68 -2.00
N VAL A 161 3.59 5.65 -0.70
CA VAL A 161 2.62 5.30 0.36
C VAL A 161 1.63 6.44 0.54
N ALA A 162 2.12 7.68 0.63
CA ALA A 162 1.27 8.87 0.72
C ALA A 162 0.35 9.01 -0.51
N ALA A 163 0.87 8.68 -1.72
CA ALA A 163 0.09 8.67 -2.95
C ALA A 163 -1.08 7.69 -2.88
N SER A 164 -0.83 6.43 -2.53
CA SER A 164 -1.88 5.42 -2.40
C SER A 164 -2.85 5.73 -1.25
N LEU A 165 -2.39 6.35 -0.15
CA LEU A 165 -3.26 6.83 0.91
C LEU A 165 -4.20 7.94 0.43
N ALA A 166 -3.73 8.84 -0.46
CA ALA A 166 -4.57 9.91 -1.02
C ALA A 166 -5.72 9.34 -1.87
N PHE A 167 -5.46 8.34 -2.71
CA PHE A 167 -6.52 7.66 -3.47
C PHE A 167 -7.46 6.87 -2.56
N GLY A 168 -6.92 6.11 -1.59
CA GLY A 168 -7.74 5.37 -0.64
C GLY A 168 -8.64 6.29 0.21
N ALA A 169 -8.15 7.47 0.59
CA ALA A 169 -8.92 8.50 1.28
C ALA A 169 -10.09 8.99 0.39
N ALA A 170 -9.81 9.26 -0.89
CA ALA A 170 -10.83 9.67 -1.85
C ALA A 170 -11.93 8.62 -2.04
N LEU A 171 -11.56 7.33 -2.03
CA LEU A 171 -12.51 6.23 -2.22
C LEU A 171 -13.36 5.94 -0.97
N THR A 172 -12.96 6.41 0.21
CA THR A 172 -13.59 6.06 1.50
C THR A 172 -14.21 7.22 2.25
N GLY A 173 -14.01 8.46 1.78
CA GLY A 173 -14.43 9.67 2.48
C GLY A 173 -13.57 9.99 3.72
N VAL A 174 -12.39 9.41 3.84
CA VAL A 174 -11.39 9.82 4.83
C VAL A 174 -10.81 11.17 4.42
N GLU A 175 -10.64 12.07 5.38
CA GLU A 175 -9.94 13.35 5.18
C GLU A 175 -8.44 13.12 5.43
N LEU A 176 -7.61 13.29 4.40
CA LEU A 176 -6.16 13.12 4.48
C LEU A 176 -5.46 14.47 4.55
N THR A 177 -4.62 14.65 5.56
CA THR A 177 -3.63 15.75 5.59
C THR A 177 -2.22 15.17 5.50
N VAL A 178 -1.43 15.64 4.56
CA VAL A 178 -0.02 15.25 4.39
C VAL A 178 0.86 16.38 4.85
N ALA A 179 1.65 16.13 5.89
CA ALA A 179 2.63 17.07 6.45
C ALA A 179 4.03 16.66 6.01
N SER A 180 4.63 17.45 5.11
CA SER A 180 5.97 17.18 4.55
C SER A 180 6.86 18.41 4.61
N PRO A 181 8.19 18.25 4.76
CA PRO A 181 9.11 19.37 4.59
C PRO A 181 9.12 19.88 3.15
N GLN A 182 9.52 21.13 2.99
CA GLN A 182 9.64 21.74 1.65
C GLN A 182 10.58 20.94 0.73
N GLY A 183 10.08 20.62 -0.46
CA GLY A 183 10.77 19.82 -1.48
C GLY A 183 10.53 18.31 -1.35
N TYR A 184 9.73 17.88 -0.37
CA TYR A 184 9.34 16.48 -0.14
C TYR A 184 7.81 16.32 -0.05
N GLU A 185 7.07 17.27 -0.59
CA GLU A 185 5.62 17.26 -0.60
C GLU A 185 5.08 16.16 -1.52
N LEU A 186 3.86 15.72 -1.25
CA LEU A 186 3.15 14.84 -2.18
C LEU A 186 2.92 15.58 -3.52
N ASP A 187 3.15 14.87 -4.63
CA ASP A 187 3.00 15.43 -5.97
C ASP A 187 1.61 16.05 -6.18
N GLU A 188 1.59 17.30 -6.63
CA GLU A 188 0.35 18.05 -6.88
C GLU A 188 -0.58 17.37 -7.90
N THR A 189 -0.04 16.54 -8.78
CA THR A 189 -0.83 15.76 -9.73
C THR A 189 -1.64 14.70 -9.02
N ILE A 190 -1.03 13.99 -8.06
CA ILE A 190 -1.72 13.00 -7.21
C ILE A 190 -2.81 13.68 -6.37
N VAL A 191 -2.48 14.80 -5.73
CA VAL A 191 -3.44 15.57 -4.93
C VAL A 191 -4.65 15.98 -5.79
N ARG A 192 -4.39 16.50 -7.00
CA ARG A 192 -5.45 16.90 -7.92
C ARG A 192 -6.29 15.72 -8.38
N GLN A 193 -5.67 14.57 -8.68
CA GLN A 193 -6.38 13.35 -9.07
C GLN A 193 -7.27 12.83 -7.94
N ALA A 194 -6.75 12.74 -6.72
CA ALA A 194 -7.52 12.32 -5.55
C ALA A 194 -8.70 13.27 -5.26
N ARG A 195 -8.50 14.58 -5.37
CA ARG A 195 -9.59 15.58 -5.25
C ARG A 195 -10.64 15.46 -6.36
N ASN A 196 -10.24 15.13 -7.59
CA ASN A 196 -11.17 14.89 -8.69
C ASN A 196 -12.04 13.63 -8.47
N LEU A 197 -11.56 12.66 -7.70
CA LEU A 197 -12.33 11.50 -7.24
C LEU A 197 -13.23 11.81 -6.04
N GLY A 198 -13.26 13.06 -5.56
CA GLY A 198 -14.07 13.50 -4.44
C GLY A 198 -13.35 13.51 -3.09
N GLY A 199 -12.06 13.23 -3.06
CA GLY A 199 -11.26 13.19 -1.83
C GLY A 199 -10.99 14.56 -1.24
N VAL A 200 -10.87 14.60 0.09
CA VAL A 200 -10.36 15.74 0.84
C VAL A 200 -8.89 15.45 1.16
N VAL A 201 -7.98 16.12 0.44
CA VAL A 201 -6.54 15.97 0.63
C VAL A 201 -5.94 17.36 0.84
N GLU A 202 -5.30 17.57 1.98
CA GLU A 202 -4.63 18.82 2.34
C GLU A 202 -3.12 18.60 2.48
N LEU A 203 -2.35 19.64 2.13
CA LEU A 203 -0.89 19.65 2.29
C LEU A 203 -0.50 20.74 3.28
N THR A 204 0.45 20.46 4.15
CA THR A 204 1.03 21.45 5.08
C THR A 204 2.50 21.10 5.34
N SER A 205 3.25 22.09 5.82
CA SER A 205 4.59 21.89 6.36
C SER A 205 4.65 21.82 7.88
N ASP A 206 3.50 21.93 8.58
CA ASP A 206 3.43 21.88 10.05
C ASP A 206 2.78 20.57 10.51
N PRO A 207 3.58 19.59 10.99
CA PRO A 207 3.05 18.30 11.44
C PRO A 207 2.17 18.42 12.68
N HIS A 208 2.40 19.38 13.56
CA HIS A 208 1.56 19.60 14.74
C HIS A 208 0.21 20.25 14.38
N GLU A 209 0.19 21.16 13.43
CA GLU A 209 -1.07 21.69 12.91
C GLU A 209 -1.89 20.59 12.25
N ALA A 210 -1.26 19.79 11.39
CA ALA A 210 -1.89 18.64 10.75
C ALA A 210 -2.49 17.66 11.76
N ALA A 211 -1.75 17.31 12.81
CA ALA A 211 -2.14 16.28 13.77
C ALA A 211 -3.34 16.65 14.63
N ARG A 212 -3.72 17.94 14.76
CA ARG A 212 -4.81 18.35 15.66
C ARG A 212 -6.13 17.66 15.39
N GLY A 213 -6.57 16.85 16.36
CA GLY A 213 -7.85 16.14 16.30
C GLY A 213 -7.90 15.05 15.23
N ALA A 214 -6.76 14.50 14.82
CA ALA A 214 -6.69 13.35 13.94
C ALA A 214 -7.18 12.07 14.63
N ASP A 215 -7.87 11.20 13.89
CA ASP A 215 -8.20 9.85 14.36
C ASP A 215 -6.99 8.91 14.28
N ALA A 216 -6.10 9.17 13.31
CA ALA A 216 -4.87 8.42 13.16
C ALA A 216 -3.73 9.29 12.60
N VAL A 217 -2.50 8.99 13.07
CA VAL A 217 -1.25 9.55 12.55
C VAL A 217 -0.45 8.42 11.91
N TYR A 218 -0.04 8.63 10.68
CA TYR A 218 0.74 7.69 9.88
C TYR A 218 2.11 8.28 9.56
N THR A 219 3.15 7.47 9.57
CA THR A 219 4.46 7.85 9.01
C THR A 219 5.10 6.67 8.30
N ASP A 220 6.11 6.96 7.49
CA ASP A 220 6.98 6.00 6.82
C ASP A 220 8.43 6.46 6.93
N VAL A 221 9.36 5.60 6.57
CA VAL A 221 10.79 5.93 6.55
C VAL A 221 11.06 7.19 5.73
N TRP A 222 11.93 8.06 6.22
CA TRP A 222 12.31 9.28 5.48
C TRP A 222 13.17 8.99 4.26
N THR A 223 13.88 7.85 4.26
CA THR A 223 14.72 7.41 3.15
C THR A 223 14.23 6.05 2.67
N SER A 224 13.61 6.03 1.49
CA SER A 224 13.17 4.80 0.86
C SER A 224 14.33 4.03 0.23
N MET A 225 14.13 2.73 -0.04
CA MET A 225 15.12 1.90 -0.74
C MET A 225 15.46 2.48 -2.12
N GLY A 226 16.75 2.68 -2.37
CA GLY A 226 17.29 3.30 -3.59
C GLY A 226 17.57 4.80 -3.43
N GLN A 227 17.34 5.38 -2.25
CA GLN A 227 17.62 6.78 -1.92
C GLN A 227 18.69 6.91 -0.83
N GLU A 228 19.45 5.85 -0.57
CA GLU A 228 20.40 5.76 0.56
C GLU A 228 21.48 6.85 0.51
N GLU A 229 21.83 7.31 -0.70
CA GLU A 229 22.80 8.41 -0.89
C GLU A 229 22.29 9.76 -0.36
N GLU A 230 20.97 9.94 -0.27
CA GLU A 230 20.33 11.16 0.24
C GLU A 230 20.11 11.15 1.76
N THR A 231 20.40 10.05 2.46
CA THR A 231 20.05 9.86 3.88
C THR A 231 20.47 11.02 4.78
N ALA A 232 21.68 11.55 4.58
CA ALA A 232 22.17 12.66 5.42
C ALA A 232 21.40 13.97 5.16
N LEU A 233 21.04 14.25 3.91
CA LEU A 233 20.27 15.45 3.53
C LEU A 233 18.83 15.33 4.04
N ARG A 234 18.23 14.15 3.90
CA ARG A 234 16.86 13.87 4.35
C ARG A 234 16.75 13.99 5.88
N LYS A 235 17.71 13.49 6.65
CA LYS A 235 17.72 13.66 8.12
C LYS A 235 17.68 15.12 8.55
N VAL A 236 18.34 16.00 7.82
CA VAL A 236 18.31 17.44 8.11
C VAL A 236 16.97 18.05 7.69
N ALA A 237 16.46 17.68 6.51
CA ALA A 237 15.21 18.22 6.00
C ALA A 237 14.00 17.80 6.86
N PHE A 238 14.02 16.58 7.42
CA PHE A 238 12.96 16.03 8.24
C PHE A 238 13.11 16.30 9.74
N GLU A 239 14.04 17.18 10.16
CA GLU A 239 14.12 17.63 11.55
C GLU A 239 12.78 18.28 11.97
N GLY A 240 12.16 17.76 13.04
CA GLY A 240 10.83 18.18 13.51
C GLY A 240 9.64 17.37 12.92
N TYR A 241 9.90 16.37 12.08
CA TYR A 241 8.87 15.48 11.52
C TYR A 241 8.82 14.08 12.17
N THR A 242 9.52 13.91 13.29
CA THR A 242 9.42 12.67 14.08
C THR A 242 8.03 12.57 14.71
N VAL A 243 7.35 11.45 14.50
CA VAL A 243 6.13 11.14 15.25
C VAL A 243 6.52 10.67 16.65
N ASP A 244 6.50 11.58 17.58
CA ASP A 244 6.81 11.36 18.99
C ASP A 244 5.56 11.50 19.87
N GLU A 245 5.76 11.42 21.18
CA GLU A 245 4.68 11.50 22.17
C GLU A 245 3.99 12.87 22.17
N ASP A 246 4.73 13.94 21.89
CA ASP A 246 4.19 15.32 21.86
C ASP A 246 3.31 15.54 20.64
N LEU A 247 3.72 15.01 19.48
CA LEU A 247 2.90 15.04 18.26
C LEU A 247 1.64 14.19 18.44
N MET A 248 1.77 12.98 19.01
CA MET A 248 0.60 12.11 19.29
C MET A 248 -0.34 12.74 20.33
N ALA A 249 0.18 13.46 21.33
CA ALA A 249 -0.64 14.20 22.28
C ALA A 249 -1.42 15.34 21.59
N THR A 250 -0.85 15.97 20.56
CA THR A 250 -1.54 16.98 19.74
C THR A 250 -2.71 16.38 18.95
N ALA A 251 -2.58 15.15 18.44
CA ALA A 251 -3.67 14.43 17.79
C ALA A 251 -4.79 14.05 18.76
N GLY A 252 -4.44 13.77 20.01
CA GLY A 252 -5.36 13.44 21.09
C GLY A 252 -5.21 12.01 21.60
N GLU A 253 -5.72 11.77 22.82
CA GLU A 253 -5.55 10.49 23.53
C GLU A 253 -6.13 9.28 22.79
N GLN A 254 -7.08 9.50 21.88
CA GLN A 254 -7.76 8.43 21.12
C GLN A 254 -7.11 8.15 19.76
N ALA A 255 -6.19 9.00 19.31
CA ALA A 255 -5.52 8.84 18.01
C ALA A 255 -4.69 7.56 17.95
N TRP A 256 -4.76 6.86 16.83
CA TRP A 256 -3.97 5.68 16.56
C TRP A 256 -2.69 6.03 15.80
N PHE A 257 -1.63 5.27 16.04
CA PHE A 257 -0.40 5.35 15.27
C PHE A 257 -0.32 4.21 14.25
N LEU A 258 0.04 4.55 12.99
CA LEU A 258 0.18 3.64 11.86
C LEU A 258 1.57 3.79 11.21
N HIS A 259 2.11 2.69 10.67
CA HIS A 259 3.37 2.66 9.93
C HIS A 259 3.45 1.39 9.07
N CYS A 260 3.83 1.52 7.79
CA CYS A 260 3.92 0.37 6.88
C CYS A 260 5.08 -0.60 7.19
N LEU A 261 6.05 -0.20 8.04
CA LEU A 261 7.28 -0.92 8.37
C LEU A 261 8.21 -1.16 7.13
N PRO A 262 9.56 -1.20 7.34
CA PRO A 262 10.28 -1.15 8.62
C PRO A 262 10.27 0.23 9.24
N ALA A 263 10.45 0.35 10.54
CA ALA A 263 10.54 1.63 11.22
C ALA A 263 11.93 1.85 11.84
N HIS A 264 12.44 3.08 11.75
CA HIS A 264 13.69 3.51 12.35
C HIS A 264 13.40 4.31 13.62
N ARG A 265 13.36 3.62 14.76
CA ARG A 265 13.11 4.25 16.06
C ARG A 265 14.15 5.32 16.37
N GLY A 266 13.67 6.54 16.66
CA GLY A 266 14.51 7.72 16.86
C GLY A 266 14.78 8.53 15.60
N GLU A 267 14.21 8.12 14.46
CA GLU A 267 14.15 8.90 13.23
C GLU A 267 12.70 9.33 12.96
N GLU A 268 11.96 8.69 12.07
CA GLU A 268 10.58 9.06 11.74
C GLU A 268 9.59 8.80 12.88
N VAL A 269 9.91 7.92 13.82
CA VAL A 269 9.04 7.59 14.96
C VAL A 269 9.83 7.33 16.25
N SER A 270 9.31 7.76 17.40
CA SER A 270 9.86 7.40 18.69
C SER A 270 9.54 5.94 19.08
N ALA A 271 10.44 5.33 19.86
CA ALA A 271 10.21 3.98 20.38
C ALA A 271 8.92 3.90 21.24
N ARG A 272 8.61 4.94 22.00
CA ARG A 272 7.43 4.97 22.87
C ARG A 272 6.13 5.04 22.09
N VAL A 273 6.12 5.68 20.94
CA VAL A 273 4.94 5.72 20.07
C VAL A 273 4.73 4.38 19.39
N ILE A 274 5.73 3.85 18.68
CA ILE A 274 5.56 2.61 17.90
C ILE A 274 5.34 1.37 18.77
N ASP A 275 5.94 1.32 19.98
CA ASP A 275 5.78 0.22 20.94
C ASP A 275 4.68 0.53 21.97
N GLY A 276 3.99 1.66 21.84
CA GLY A 276 2.98 2.14 22.76
C GLY A 276 1.59 1.52 22.57
N PRO A 277 0.67 1.76 23.52
CA PRO A 277 -0.67 1.13 23.51
C PRO A 277 -1.60 1.62 22.39
N ARG A 278 -1.27 2.75 21.76
CA ARG A 278 -1.99 3.31 20.62
C ARG A 278 -1.35 2.96 19.26
N SER A 279 -0.31 2.14 19.26
CA SER A 279 0.29 1.64 18.03
C SER A 279 -0.56 0.53 17.42
N ALA A 280 -0.98 0.72 16.18
CA ALA A 280 -1.70 -0.28 15.40
C ALA A 280 -0.82 -1.03 14.39
N VAL A 281 0.50 -0.79 14.39
CA VAL A 281 1.43 -1.29 13.36
C VAL A 281 1.43 -2.81 13.21
N TRP A 282 1.23 -3.55 14.29
CA TRP A 282 1.20 -5.02 14.24
C TRP A 282 -0.12 -5.54 13.66
N ARG A 283 -1.25 -4.88 13.95
CA ARG A 283 -2.54 -5.15 13.31
C ARG A 283 -2.48 -4.84 11.82
N GLN A 284 -1.94 -3.68 11.48
CA GLN A 284 -1.71 -3.24 10.10
C GLN A 284 -0.83 -4.24 9.33
N ALA A 285 0.27 -4.70 9.93
CA ALA A 285 1.13 -5.72 9.33
C ALA A 285 0.41 -7.06 9.11
N ALA A 286 -0.44 -7.49 10.05
CA ALA A 286 -1.25 -8.70 9.91
C ALA A 286 -2.29 -8.56 8.79
N ASN A 287 -2.94 -7.40 8.69
CA ASN A 287 -3.96 -7.11 7.67
C ASN A 287 -3.40 -7.13 6.23
N ARG A 288 -2.09 -7.07 6.03
CA ARG A 288 -1.47 -7.18 4.70
C ARG A 288 -1.81 -8.49 3.98
N MET A 289 -1.90 -9.60 4.71
CA MET A 289 -2.26 -10.90 4.13
C MET A 289 -3.72 -10.90 3.68
N ASP A 290 -4.63 -10.39 4.52
CA ASP A 290 -6.06 -10.36 4.23
C ASP A 290 -6.37 -9.37 3.09
N ALA A 291 -5.70 -8.21 3.07
CA ALA A 291 -5.75 -7.25 1.99
C ALA A 291 -5.27 -7.85 0.66
N ALA A 292 -4.09 -8.48 0.65
CA ALA A 292 -3.55 -9.12 -0.55
C ALA A 292 -4.48 -10.22 -1.08
N ARG A 293 -5.09 -11.02 -0.18
CA ARG A 293 -6.04 -12.07 -0.55
C ARG A 293 -7.29 -11.51 -1.20
N ALA A 294 -7.87 -10.47 -0.62
CA ALA A 294 -9.06 -9.83 -1.17
C ALA A 294 -8.77 -9.16 -2.53
N VAL A 295 -7.63 -8.49 -2.68
CA VAL A 295 -7.19 -7.92 -3.97
C VAL A 295 -7.01 -8.99 -5.03
N LEU A 296 -6.28 -10.07 -4.72
CA LEU A 296 -6.08 -11.17 -5.66
C LEU A 296 -7.42 -11.77 -6.11
N ALA A 297 -8.34 -12.01 -5.18
CA ALA A 297 -9.66 -12.55 -5.51
C ALA A 297 -10.48 -11.58 -6.37
N HIS A 298 -10.42 -10.27 -6.09
CA HIS A 298 -11.10 -9.25 -6.89
C HIS A 298 -10.63 -9.27 -8.35
N VAL A 299 -9.32 -9.18 -8.59
CA VAL A 299 -8.79 -9.14 -9.96
C VAL A 299 -8.99 -10.48 -10.70
N LEU A 300 -8.91 -11.61 -10.00
CA LEU A 300 -9.19 -12.94 -10.58
C LEU A 300 -10.65 -13.05 -11.03
N THR A 301 -11.60 -12.57 -10.22
CA THR A 301 -13.03 -12.57 -10.55
C THR A 301 -13.32 -11.69 -11.75
N LEU A 302 -12.74 -10.49 -11.83
CA LEU A 302 -12.84 -9.60 -12.98
C LEU A 302 -12.20 -10.20 -14.24
N GLY A 303 -11.11 -10.95 -14.09
CA GLY A 303 -10.42 -11.63 -15.18
C GLY A 303 -11.14 -12.88 -15.70
N GLY A 304 -12.22 -13.31 -15.05
CA GLY A 304 -12.98 -14.49 -15.44
C GLY A 304 -12.26 -15.81 -15.17
N VAL A 305 -11.42 -15.84 -14.14
CA VAL A 305 -10.58 -16.99 -13.76
C VAL A 305 -11.31 -17.88 -12.74
#